data_2a9b5c5ed61d384b2e4502cec7437533
#
_entry.id   2a9b5c5ed61d384b2e4502cec7437533
#
_cell.length_a   1.000
_cell.length_b   1.000
_cell.length_c   1.000
_cell.angle_alpha   90.00
_cell.angle_beta   90.00
_cell.angle_gamma   90.00
#
_symmetry.space_group_name_H-M   'P 1'
#
loop_
_entity.id
_entity.type
_entity.pdbx_description
1 polymer ?
#
loop_
_entity_poly.entity_id
_entity_poly.type
_entity_poly.pdbx_seq_one_letter_code
_entity_poly.pdbx_strand_id
1 'polypeptide(L)'
;MSDLIHSIDSPQEISRAGQRLREIALAKEIAPSVVLDVFERWGAALDGRELHEIPGITFLRLWLRRGNLEPLLLRELGSNVLNGGWWEDGRAKLRAFPLGVVGHWPAGNIEIQPILSMTCALLGGNCCLVRVPSGLVDVTERVIERLREADPAGVMTERIFMASFDHSRTDLHESMAQAVDGAIIWGGAEAVSQVRRLQFPHWARVLVFGPRISAAAMDAQAWADPEERSSWCRRIARDVWQFDQQACSSPQALFLERGDGCDANEFVEDLKAAFEEENRHHPRQQIEPGLTSAICLVRASWLLESDKNRAFFPATPDWTILLGEGVEMPVPTQGRTLTVRVVDDLFDVIAKFDGTLQTLGLGVRDPEKEETLAKAAGRSGVDRIVKLGRMHVFSSPWDGTELIRPMVRLVRHVTSQT
;
A
#
# COMPACT_ATOMS: atom_id res chain seq x y z
N MET A 1 -12.07 11.68 -28.01
CA MET A 1 -11.98 10.66 -26.95
C MET A 1 -12.53 11.31 -25.70
N SER A 2 -13.55 10.75 -25.04
CA SER A 2 -14.02 11.34 -23.79
C SER A 2 -12.95 11.05 -22.71
N ASP A 3 -12.53 12.08 -22.00
CA ASP A 3 -11.59 11.97 -20.90
C ASP A 3 -12.09 10.93 -19.89
N LEU A 4 -11.21 10.02 -19.49
CA LEU A 4 -11.54 8.95 -18.53
C LEU A 4 -11.58 9.50 -17.10
N ILE A 5 -10.81 10.56 -16.87
CA ILE A 5 -10.78 11.29 -15.62
C ILE A 5 -11.37 12.67 -15.90
N HIS A 6 -12.46 12.95 -15.23
CA HIS A 6 -13.21 14.20 -15.43
C HIS A 6 -12.59 15.33 -14.59
N SER A 7 -12.20 16.42 -15.25
CA SER A 7 -11.92 17.67 -14.53
C SER A 7 -13.23 18.22 -13.99
N ILE A 8 -13.34 18.38 -12.68
CA ILE A 8 -14.58 18.77 -11.99
C ILE A 8 -14.44 20.16 -11.42
N ASP A 9 -15.41 21.00 -11.75
CA ASP A 9 -15.45 22.38 -11.29
C ASP A 9 -16.65 22.70 -10.38
N SER A 10 -17.66 21.81 -10.33
CA SER A 10 -18.85 22.06 -9.52
C SER A 10 -19.28 20.90 -8.64
N PRO A 11 -19.77 21.14 -7.41
CA PRO A 11 -20.35 20.11 -6.52
C PRO A 11 -21.49 19.32 -7.15
N GLN A 12 -22.25 19.94 -8.06
CA GLN A 12 -23.39 19.31 -8.74
C GLN A 12 -22.94 18.18 -9.67
N GLU A 13 -21.77 18.28 -10.29
CA GLU A 13 -21.21 17.20 -11.12
C GLU A 13 -20.87 15.97 -10.28
N ILE A 14 -20.25 16.16 -9.12
CA ILE A 14 -19.96 15.09 -8.15
C ILE A 14 -21.26 14.44 -7.66
N SER A 15 -22.26 15.25 -7.30
CA SER A 15 -23.57 14.74 -6.83
C SER A 15 -24.26 13.90 -7.89
N ARG A 16 -24.25 14.35 -9.16
CA ARG A 16 -24.84 13.59 -10.30
C ARG A 16 -24.09 12.29 -10.54
N ALA A 17 -22.75 12.31 -10.48
CA ALA A 17 -21.93 11.11 -10.62
C ALA A 17 -22.24 10.10 -9.51
N GLY A 18 -22.32 10.54 -8.25
CA GLY A 18 -22.70 9.70 -7.12
C GLY A 18 -24.10 9.10 -7.27
N GLN A 19 -25.09 9.90 -7.72
CA GLN A 19 -26.44 9.41 -7.96
C GLN A 19 -26.45 8.35 -9.07
N ARG A 20 -25.78 8.59 -10.20
CA ARG A 20 -25.67 7.62 -11.30
C ARG A 20 -25.04 6.30 -10.84
N LEU A 21 -23.93 6.37 -10.09
CA LEU A 21 -23.28 5.19 -9.53
C LEU A 21 -24.21 4.41 -8.59
N ARG A 22 -25.02 5.10 -7.79
CA ARG A 22 -26.00 4.47 -6.89
C ARG A 22 -27.11 3.77 -7.68
N GLU A 23 -27.59 4.37 -8.75
CA GLU A 23 -28.56 3.74 -9.66
C GLU A 23 -28.02 2.46 -10.28
N ILE A 24 -26.74 2.47 -10.72
CA ILE A 24 -26.04 1.27 -11.24
C ILE A 24 -25.91 0.20 -10.15
N ALA A 25 -25.48 0.59 -8.94
CA ALA A 25 -25.32 -0.34 -7.83
C ALA A 25 -26.62 -1.05 -7.44
N LEU A 26 -27.77 -0.34 -7.53
CA LEU A 26 -29.09 -0.88 -7.23
C LEU A 26 -29.69 -1.70 -8.37
N ALA A 27 -29.44 -1.31 -9.62
CA ALA A 27 -30.06 -1.95 -10.79
C ALA A 27 -29.37 -3.23 -11.22
N LYS A 28 -28.07 -3.36 -11.00
CA LYS A 28 -27.26 -4.47 -11.53
C LYS A 28 -26.42 -5.10 -10.41
N GLU A 29 -26.86 -6.26 -9.97
CA GLU A 29 -25.97 -7.10 -9.16
C GLU A 29 -24.87 -7.71 -10.05
N ILE A 30 -23.67 -7.77 -9.55
CA ILE A 30 -22.52 -8.40 -10.22
C ILE A 30 -21.99 -9.54 -9.37
N ALA A 31 -21.84 -10.72 -10.00
CA ALA A 31 -21.22 -11.84 -9.33
C ALA A 31 -19.70 -11.60 -9.19
N PRO A 32 -19.10 -11.87 -8.03
CA PRO A 32 -17.66 -11.69 -7.83
C PRO A 32 -16.79 -12.45 -8.83
N SER A 33 -17.26 -13.59 -9.34
CA SER A 33 -16.57 -14.33 -10.40
C SER A 33 -16.40 -13.52 -11.69
N VAL A 34 -17.43 -12.72 -12.06
CA VAL A 34 -17.38 -11.85 -13.24
C VAL A 34 -16.36 -10.71 -13.04
N VAL A 35 -16.31 -10.16 -11.82
CA VAL A 35 -15.30 -9.15 -11.45
C VAL A 35 -13.88 -9.72 -11.59
N LEU A 36 -13.66 -10.92 -11.06
CA LEU A 36 -12.38 -11.63 -11.15
C LEU A 36 -11.97 -11.89 -12.61
N ASP A 37 -12.91 -12.27 -13.47
CA ASP A 37 -12.63 -12.50 -14.90
C ASP A 37 -12.25 -11.21 -15.64
N VAL A 38 -12.87 -10.07 -15.31
CA VAL A 38 -12.49 -8.77 -15.86
C VAL A 38 -11.09 -8.38 -15.37
N PHE A 39 -10.80 -8.56 -14.09
CA PHE A 39 -9.49 -8.21 -13.53
C PHE A 39 -8.36 -9.08 -14.08
N GLU A 40 -8.60 -10.37 -14.31
CA GLU A 40 -7.62 -11.24 -14.98
C GLU A 40 -7.26 -10.70 -16.38
N ARG A 41 -8.28 -10.33 -17.19
CA ARG A 41 -8.07 -9.75 -18.52
C ARG A 41 -7.37 -8.38 -18.42
N TRP A 42 -7.76 -7.56 -17.43
CA TRP A 42 -7.11 -6.26 -17.21
C TRP A 42 -5.65 -6.43 -16.85
N GLY A 43 -5.34 -7.32 -15.89
CA GLY A 43 -3.96 -7.64 -15.53
C GLY A 43 -3.13 -8.10 -16.74
N ALA A 44 -3.70 -8.90 -17.66
CA ALA A 44 -3.04 -9.28 -18.89
C ALA A 44 -2.81 -8.08 -19.84
N ALA A 45 -3.77 -7.17 -19.93
CA ALA A 45 -3.67 -5.97 -20.79
C ALA A 45 -2.62 -4.94 -20.29
N LEU A 46 -2.17 -5.05 -19.04
CA LEU A 46 -1.12 -4.20 -18.48
C LEU A 46 0.32 -4.63 -18.88
N ASP A 47 0.48 -5.61 -19.77
CA ASP A 47 1.80 -6.06 -20.26
C ASP A 47 2.36 -5.22 -21.43
N GLY A 48 1.77 -4.06 -21.72
CA GLY A 48 2.24 -3.13 -22.74
C GLY A 48 3.58 -2.49 -22.37
N ARG A 49 4.54 -2.45 -23.33
CA ARG A 49 5.88 -1.86 -23.09
C ARG A 49 5.81 -0.41 -22.63
N GLU A 50 4.82 0.34 -23.10
CA GLU A 50 4.56 1.75 -22.77
C GLU A 50 4.14 1.97 -21.30
N LEU A 51 3.77 0.88 -20.60
CA LEU A 51 3.41 0.93 -19.18
C LEU A 51 4.57 0.52 -18.25
N HIS A 52 5.63 -0.09 -18.79
CA HIS A 52 6.71 -0.65 -17.98
C HIS A 52 7.47 0.40 -17.17
N GLU A 53 7.43 1.66 -17.59
CA GLU A 53 8.03 2.77 -16.86
C GLU A 53 7.25 3.20 -15.61
N ILE A 54 5.97 2.77 -15.48
CA ILE A 54 5.12 3.14 -14.35
C ILE A 54 5.56 2.34 -13.12
N PRO A 55 5.99 3.00 -12.04
CA PRO A 55 6.36 2.32 -10.80
C PRO A 55 5.22 1.47 -10.27
N GLY A 56 5.52 0.21 -9.97
CA GLY A 56 4.54 -0.74 -9.45
C GLY A 56 3.64 -1.43 -10.49
N ILE A 57 3.70 -1.09 -11.78
CA ILE A 57 2.83 -1.70 -12.81
C ILE A 57 3.00 -3.22 -12.90
N THR A 58 4.23 -3.71 -12.83
CA THR A 58 4.51 -5.15 -12.84
C THR A 58 3.86 -5.86 -11.64
N PHE A 59 3.90 -5.21 -10.48
CA PHE A 59 3.20 -5.72 -9.30
C PHE A 59 1.69 -5.71 -9.53
N LEU A 60 1.11 -4.59 -9.99
CA LEU A 60 -0.33 -4.47 -10.25
C LEU A 60 -0.81 -5.53 -11.23
N ARG A 61 -0.09 -5.75 -12.34
CA ARG A 61 -0.37 -6.80 -13.33
C ARG A 61 -0.48 -8.19 -12.72
N LEU A 62 0.47 -8.52 -11.83
CA LEU A 62 0.47 -9.82 -11.17
C LEU A 62 -0.62 -9.91 -10.09
N TRP A 63 -0.83 -8.83 -9.35
CA TRP A 63 -1.80 -8.78 -8.26
C TRP A 63 -3.24 -8.91 -8.76
N LEU A 64 -3.58 -8.33 -9.92
CA LEU A 64 -4.90 -8.45 -10.54
C LEU A 64 -5.24 -9.85 -11.06
N ARG A 65 -4.28 -10.78 -11.08
CA ARG A 65 -4.56 -12.16 -11.49
C ARG A 65 -5.56 -12.81 -10.52
N ARG A 66 -6.48 -13.58 -11.11
CA ARG A 66 -7.49 -14.33 -10.35
C ARG A 66 -6.87 -15.16 -9.22
N GLY A 67 -5.74 -15.83 -9.48
CA GLY A 67 -5.01 -16.62 -8.48
C GLY A 67 -4.54 -15.85 -7.25
N ASN A 68 -4.48 -14.50 -7.29
CA ASN A 68 -4.15 -13.65 -6.16
C ASN A 68 -5.40 -13.02 -5.53
N LEU A 69 -6.38 -12.59 -6.33
CA LEU A 69 -7.57 -11.90 -5.84
C LEU A 69 -8.64 -12.84 -5.28
N GLU A 70 -8.82 -14.02 -5.88
CA GLU A 70 -9.81 -14.99 -5.41
C GLU A 70 -9.50 -15.52 -4.00
N PRO A 71 -8.26 -15.92 -3.64
CA PRO A 71 -7.92 -16.28 -2.26
C PRO A 71 -8.12 -15.15 -1.26
N LEU A 72 -7.88 -13.90 -1.68
CA LEU A 72 -8.14 -12.71 -0.88
C LEU A 72 -9.64 -12.58 -0.56
N LEU A 73 -10.47 -12.65 -1.59
CA LEU A 73 -11.92 -12.58 -1.48
C LEU A 73 -12.51 -13.71 -0.62
N LEU A 74 -12.04 -14.95 -0.84
CA LEU A 74 -12.48 -16.12 -0.10
C LEU A 74 -12.11 -16.06 1.38
N ARG A 75 -10.92 -15.55 1.70
CA ARG A 75 -10.47 -15.40 3.08
C ARG A 75 -11.33 -14.40 3.85
N GLU A 76 -11.70 -13.28 3.23
CA GLU A 76 -12.44 -12.22 3.90
C GLU A 76 -13.97 -12.47 3.93
N LEU A 77 -14.53 -13.07 2.89
CA LEU A 77 -15.98 -13.20 2.75
C LEU A 77 -16.50 -14.65 2.78
N GLY A 78 -15.58 -15.63 2.77
CA GLY A 78 -15.93 -17.05 2.75
C GLY A 78 -16.21 -17.60 1.36
N SER A 79 -16.22 -18.93 1.23
CA SER A 79 -16.33 -19.65 -0.06
C SER A 79 -17.65 -19.41 -0.80
N ASN A 80 -18.71 -19.10 -0.07
CA ASN A 80 -20.04 -18.92 -0.66
C ASN A 80 -20.22 -17.61 -1.43
N VAL A 81 -19.27 -16.67 -1.30
CA VAL A 81 -19.35 -15.35 -1.93
C VAL A 81 -19.25 -15.41 -3.45
N LEU A 82 -18.48 -16.36 -4.00
CA LEU A 82 -18.25 -16.45 -5.45
C LEU A 82 -19.53 -16.63 -6.26
N ASN A 83 -20.51 -17.33 -5.69
CA ASN A 83 -21.79 -17.59 -6.33
C ASN A 83 -22.83 -16.49 -6.07
N GLY A 84 -22.49 -15.47 -5.25
CA GLY A 84 -23.40 -14.38 -4.91
C GLY A 84 -24.68 -14.84 -4.17
N GLY A 85 -24.68 -16.07 -3.63
CA GLY A 85 -25.85 -16.70 -3.04
C GLY A 85 -25.96 -16.50 -1.52
N TRP A 86 -27.09 -16.94 -0.99
CA TRP A 86 -27.30 -17.09 0.43
C TRP A 86 -26.59 -18.37 0.95
N TRP A 87 -26.00 -18.28 2.14
CA TRP A 87 -25.45 -19.46 2.82
C TRP A 87 -26.08 -19.64 4.19
N GLU A 88 -26.11 -20.88 4.67
CA GLU A 88 -26.71 -21.23 5.96
C GLU A 88 -25.86 -20.74 7.13
N ASP A 89 -26.52 -20.18 8.15
CA ASP A 89 -25.93 -19.72 9.43
C ASP A 89 -26.87 -20.12 10.57
N GLY A 90 -26.80 -21.36 10.98
CA GLY A 90 -27.72 -21.93 11.97
C GLY A 90 -29.18 -21.95 11.45
N ARG A 91 -30.05 -21.15 12.09
CA ARG A 91 -31.45 -20.98 11.69
C ARG A 91 -31.71 -19.81 10.77
N ALA A 92 -30.66 -19.24 10.21
CA ALA A 92 -30.74 -18.09 9.33
C ALA A 92 -29.90 -18.33 8.07
N LYS A 93 -30.11 -17.48 7.08
CA LYS A 93 -29.24 -17.37 5.92
C LYS A 93 -28.52 -16.03 5.95
N LEU A 94 -27.25 -16.02 5.58
CA LEU A 94 -26.46 -14.81 5.40
C LEU A 94 -26.16 -14.60 3.92
N ARG A 95 -25.98 -13.35 3.54
CA ARG A 95 -25.48 -12.96 2.23
C ARG A 95 -24.71 -11.65 2.34
N ALA A 96 -23.59 -11.55 1.60
CA ALA A 96 -22.84 -10.32 1.43
C ALA A 96 -23.48 -9.45 0.33
N PHE A 97 -23.74 -8.19 0.64
CA PHE A 97 -24.19 -7.17 -0.29
C PHE A 97 -23.20 -6.01 -0.31
N PRO A 98 -22.95 -5.37 -1.44
CA PRO A 98 -22.15 -4.16 -1.49
C PRO A 98 -22.73 -3.08 -0.59
N LEU A 99 -21.90 -2.13 -0.16
CA LEU A 99 -22.38 -0.91 0.50
C LEU A 99 -23.20 -0.05 -0.47
N GLY A 100 -22.73 0.06 -1.69
CA GLY A 100 -23.29 0.89 -2.76
C GLY A 100 -22.18 1.66 -3.48
N VAL A 101 -22.01 2.94 -3.18
CA VAL A 101 -20.97 3.80 -3.72
C VAL A 101 -19.87 3.96 -2.68
N VAL A 102 -18.61 3.64 -3.05
CA VAL A 102 -17.42 3.83 -2.22
C VAL A 102 -16.60 4.99 -2.78
N GLY A 103 -16.33 5.98 -1.94
CA GLY A 103 -15.46 7.10 -2.25
C GLY A 103 -13.99 6.76 -1.98
N HIS A 104 -13.10 7.16 -2.86
CA HIS A 104 -11.67 6.92 -2.73
C HIS A 104 -10.90 8.23 -2.73
N TRP A 105 -10.11 8.44 -1.67
CA TRP A 105 -9.15 9.53 -1.54
C TRP A 105 -7.74 8.93 -1.49
N PRO A 106 -7.15 8.55 -2.63
CA PRO A 106 -5.79 8.01 -2.68
C PRO A 106 -4.76 9.11 -2.41
N ALA A 107 -3.60 8.69 -1.88
CA ALA A 107 -2.43 9.55 -1.77
C ALA A 107 -1.79 9.77 -3.16
N GLY A 108 -1.01 10.83 -3.30
CA GLY A 108 -0.39 11.20 -4.58
C GLY A 108 1.03 10.69 -4.78
N ASN A 109 1.56 9.86 -3.88
CA ASN A 109 2.95 9.41 -3.87
C ASN A 109 3.17 7.99 -4.41
N ILE A 110 2.11 7.26 -4.74
CA ILE A 110 2.18 5.92 -5.31
C ILE A 110 1.28 5.84 -6.53
N GLU A 111 1.86 5.61 -7.70
CA GLU A 111 1.20 5.71 -9.00
C GLU A 111 0.02 4.75 -9.16
N ILE A 112 0.14 3.55 -8.62
CA ILE A 112 -0.89 2.50 -8.73
C ILE A 112 -1.91 2.52 -7.58
N GLN A 113 -1.78 3.41 -6.60
CA GLN A 113 -2.64 3.41 -5.41
C GLN A 113 -4.11 3.65 -5.69
N PRO A 114 -4.52 4.56 -6.61
CA PRO A 114 -5.94 4.70 -6.97
C PRO A 114 -6.56 3.37 -7.42
N ILE A 115 -5.79 2.59 -8.18
CA ILE A 115 -6.22 1.29 -8.70
C ILE A 115 -6.31 0.23 -7.60
N LEU A 116 -5.30 0.13 -6.74
CA LEU A 116 -5.33 -0.79 -5.60
C LEU A 116 -6.53 -0.52 -4.68
N SER A 117 -6.78 0.75 -4.39
CA SER A 117 -7.89 1.17 -3.53
C SER A 117 -9.25 0.78 -4.10
N MET A 118 -9.52 1.08 -5.38
CA MET A 118 -10.83 0.78 -5.97
C MET A 118 -11.02 -0.71 -6.24
N THR A 119 -9.97 -1.48 -6.56
CA THR A 119 -10.06 -2.91 -6.81
C THR A 119 -10.68 -3.66 -5.64
N CYS A 120 -10.31 -3.32 -4.40
CA CYS A 120 -10.87 -3.95 -3.21
C CYS A 120 -12.38 -3.65 -3.04
N ALA A 121 -12.82 -2.44 -3.34
CA ALA A 121 -14.24 -2.09 -3.30
C ALA A 121 -15.04 -2.76 -4.43
N LEU A 122 -14.48 -2.81 -5.64
CA LEU A 122 -15.09 -3.47 -6.80
C LEU A 122 -15.23 -4.99 -6.60
N LEU A 123 -14.26 -5.66 -5.94
CA LEU A 123 -14.37 -7.06 -5.54
C LEU A 123 -15.56 -7.32 -4.62
N GLY A 124 -15.92 -6.34 -3.77
CA GLY A 124 -17.13 -6.37 -2.96
C GLY A 124 -18.43 -6.03 -3.73
N GLY A 125 -18.36 -5.79 -5.03
CA GLY A 125 -19.50 -5.46 -5.89
C GLY A 125 -19.93 -3.99 -5.85
N ASN A 126 -19.15 -3.10 -5.24
CA ASN A 126 -19.45 -1.67 -5.14
C ASN A 126 -19.23 -0.93 -6.44
N CYS A 127 -19.78 0.30 -6.51
CA CYS A 127 -19.36 1.33 -7.45
C CYS A 127 -18.32 2.24 -6.78
N CYS A 128 -17.42 2.83 -7.56
CA CYS A 128 -16.31 3.64 -7.06
C CYS A 128 -16.39 5.08 -7.56
N LEU A 129 -16.34 6.03 -6.64
CA LEU A 129 -16.18 7.46 -6.90
C LEU A 129 -14.76 7.84 -6.46
N VAL A 130 -13.85 8.07 -7.41
CA VAL A 130 -12.41 8.20 -7.13
C VAL A 130 -11.94 9.62 -7.38
N ARG A 131 -11.37 10.25 -6.36
CA ARG A 131 -10.63 11.50 -6.56
C ARG A 131 -9.19 11.17 -6.94
N VAL A 132 -8.81 11.43 -8.18
CA VAL A 132 -7.45 11.21 -8.68
C VAL A 132 -6.59 12.45 -8.37
N PRO A 133 -5.46 12.31 -7.65
CA PRO A 133 -4.51 13.40 -7.46
C PRO A 133 -4.00 13.93 -8.81
N SER A 134 -3.83 15.25 -8.94
CA SER A 134 -3.46 15.89 -10.21
C SER A 134 -2.16 15.32 -10.81
N GLY A 135 -1.18 15.00 -9.97
CA GLY A 135 0.08 14.37 -10.43
C GLY A 135 -0.05 12.93 -10.91
N LEU A 136 -1.20 12.28 -10.69
CA LEU A 136 -1.44 10.87 -11.09
C LEU A 136 -2.45 10.73 -12.23
N VAL A 137 -2.96 11.83 -12.80
CA VAL A 137 -4.02 11.80 -13.83
C VAL A 137 -3.54 11.00 -15.05
N ASP A 138 -2.43 11.38 -15.66
CA ASP A 138 -1.89 10.74 -16.87
C ASP A 138 -1.63 9.24 -16.66
N VAL A 139 -0.96 8.88 -15.57
CA VAL A 139 -0.67 7.47 -15.25
C VAL A 139 -1.96 6.68 -15.02
N THR A 140 -2.91 7.26 -14.29
CA THR A 140 -4.17 6.58 -13.99
C THR A 140 -5.01 6.40 -15.26
N GLU A 141 -5.06 7.39 -16.16
CA GLU A 141 -5.75 7.28 -17.45
C GLU A 141 -5.20 6.14 -18.29
N ARG A 142 -3.88 6.07 -18.46
CA ARG A 142 -3.20 4.99 -19.21
C ARG A 142 -3.55 3.61 -18.67
N VAL A 143 -3.65 3.45 -17.36
CA VAL A 143 -4.00 2.17 -16.72
C VAL A 143 -5.48 1.84 -16.88
N ILE A 144 -6.38 2.83 -16.73
CA ILE A 144 -7.84 2.64 -16.87
C ILE A 144 -8.24 2.42 -18.35
N GLU A 145 -7.50 2.98 -19.30
CA GLU A 145 -7.72 2.67 -20.72
C GLU A 145 -7.59 1.18 -21.00
N ARG A 146 -6.61 0.51 -20.39
CA ARG A 146 -6.48 -0.96 -20.47
C ARG A 146 -7.62 -1.71 -19.81
N LEU A 147 -8.23 -1.15 -18.75
CA LEU A 147 -9.48 -1.73 -18.20
C LEU A 147 -10.61 -1.66 -19.22
N ARG A 148 -10.79 -0.53 -19.91
CA ARG A 148 -11.85 -0.39 -20.95
C ARG A 148 -11.67 -1.39 -22.08
N GLU A 149 -10.44 -1.63 -22.52
CA GLU A 149 -10.13 -2.65 -23.53
C GLU A 149 -10.46 -4.06 -23.02
N ALA A 150 -10.18 -4.34 -21.76
CA ALA A 150 -10.44 -5.65 -21.12
C ALA A 150 -11.92 -5.88 -20.77
N ASP A 151 -12.73 -4.82 -20.73
CA ASP A 151 -14.13 -4.79 -20.32
C ASP A 151 -15.05 -4.20 -21.40
N PRO A 152 -15.11 -4.78 -22.61
CA PRO A 152 -15.89 -4.22 -23.73
C PRO A 152 -17.40 -4.17 -23.46
N ALA A 153 -17.88 -4.96 -22.50
CA ALA A 153 -19.28 -4.94 -22.07
C ALA A 153 -19.60 -3.86 -21.04
N GLY A 154 -18.60 -3.12 -20.56
CA GLY A 154 -18.77 -2.03 -19.60
C GLY A 154 -19.14 -2.47 -18.18
N VAL A 155 -19.02 -3.76 -17.87
CA VAL A 155 -19.48 -4.33 -16.59
C VAL A 155 -18.84 -3.69 -15.39
N MET A 156 -17.54 -3.40 -15.47
CA MET A 156 -16.75 -2.74 -14.41
C MET A 156 -16.57 -1.26 -14.67
N THR A 157 -16.36 -0.87 -15.93
CA THR A 157 -16.12 0.53 -16.30
C THR A 157 -17.30 1.44 -16.01
N GLU A 158 -18.56 0.96 -16.14
CA GLU A 158 -19.75 1.70 -15.75
C GLU A 158 -19.82 1.98 -14.22
N ARG A 159 -19.12 1.18 -13.40
CA ARG A 159 -19.10 1.28 -11.94
C ARG A 159 -18.03 2.21 -11.40
N ILE A 160 -17.26 2.82 -12.27
CA ILE A 160 -16.14 3.70 -11.89
C ILE A 160 -16.39 5.08 -12.42
N PHE A 161 -16.33 6.08 -11.55
CA PHE A 161 -16.26 7.48 -11.92
C PHE A 161 -15.01 8.10 -11.30
N MET A 162 -14.14 8.64 -12.13
CA MET A 162 -12.90 9.28 -11.71
C MET A 162 -12.99 10.78 -11.90
N ALA A 163 -12.67 11.51 -10.85
CA ALA A 163 -12.69 12.97 -10.82
C ALA A 163 -11.29 13.49 -10.46
N SER A 164 -10.85 14.54 -11.13
CA SER A 164 -9.68 15.31 -10.73
C SER A 164 -10.07 16.74 -10.43
N PHE A 165 -9.68 17.23 -9.26
CA PHE A 165 -9.88 18.60 -8.81
C PHE A 165 -8.83 18.98 -7.76
N ASP A 166 -8.62 20.28 -7.61
CA ASP A 166 -7.64 20.80 -6.66
C ASP A 166 -7.96 20.38 -5.22
N HIS A 167 -6.92 20.01 -4.47
CA HIS A 167 -7.07 19.54 -3.08
C HIS A 167 -7.63 20.62 -2.12
N SER A 168 -7.55 21.89 -2.46
CA SER A 168 -8.11 23.00 -1.68
C SER A 168 -9.62 23.17 -1.83
N ARG A 169 -10.25 22.51 -2.84
CA ARG A 169 -11.67 22.60 -3.12
C ARG A 169 -12.49 21.79 -2.11
N THR A 170 -12.63 22.33 -0.91
CA THR A 170 -13.39 21.72 0.20
C THR A 170 -14.84 21.42 -0.18
N ASP A 171 -15.47 22.30 -0.97
CA ASP A 171 -16.83 22.13 -1.48
C ASP A 171 -17.00 20.84 -2.32
N LEU A 172 -16.01 20.49 -3.14
CA LEU A 172 -16.02 19.27 -3.94
C LEU A 172 -15.77 18.03 -3.07
N HIS A 173 -14.87 18.13 -2.09
CA HIS A 173 -14.67 17.07 -1.11
C HIS A 173 -15.92 16.80 -0.27
N GLU A 174 -16.64 17.83 0.18
CA GLU A 174 -17.90 17.71 0.92
C GLU A 174 -18.98 17.05 0.06
N SER A 175 -19.15 17.49 -1.19
CA SER A 175 -20.07 16.87 -2.13
C SER A 175 -19.77 15.39 -2.35
N MET A 176 -18.48 15.03 -2.48
CA MET A 176 -18.05 13.65 -2.65
C MET A 176 -18.34 12.82 -1.38
N ALA A 177 -18.05 13.35 -0.19
CA ALA A 177 -18.32 12.68 1.07
C ALA A 177 -19.81 12.39 1.28
N GLN A 178 -20.68 13.31 0.90
CA GLN A 178 -22.14 13.13 0.99
C GLN A 178 -22.73 12.15 -0.04
N ALA A 179 -22.01 11.93 -1.15
CA ALA A 179 -22.48 11.06 -2.24
C ALA A 179 -22.19 9.58 -2.02
N VAL A 180 -21.48 9.18 -0.95
CA VAL A 180 -20.96 7.80 -0.80
C VAL A 180 -21.54 7.06 0.41
N ASP A 181 -21.55 5.73 0.33
CA ASP A 181 -22.00 4.81 1.38
C ASP A 181 -20.82 4.17 2.13
N GLY A 182 -19.61 4.34 1.61
CA GLY A 182 -18.35 3.99 2.23
C GLY A 182 -17.22 4.87 1.71
N ALA A 183 -16.12 4.93 2.43
CA ALA A 183 -14.94 5.71 2.04
C ALA A 183 -13.65 4.98 2.37
N ILE A 184 -12.66 5.10 1.49
CA ILE A 184 -11.29 4.65 1.70
C ILE A 184 -10.37 5.85 1.52
N ILE A 185 -9.66 6.20 2.59
CA ILE A 185 -8.83 7.40 2.67
C ILE A 185 -7.37 6.97 2.86
N TRP A 186 -6.50 7.41 1.96
CA TRP A 186 -5.05 7.19 2.02
C TRP A 186 -4.34 8.54 2.08
N GLY A 187 -3.33 8.66 2.92
CA GLY A 187 -2.54 9.89 2.89
C GLY A 187 -1.78 10.19 4.17
N GLY A 188 -1.03 11.28 4.13
CA GLY A 188 -0.34 11.83 5.29
C GLY A 188 -1.31 12.41 6.32
N ALA A 189 -0.80 12.76 7.50
CA ALA A 189 -1.61 13.18 8.65
C ALA A 189 -2.56 14.36 8.34
N GLU A 190 -2.08 15.34 7.58
CA GLU A 190 -2.88 16.51 7.23
C GLU A 190 -4.04 16.15 6.29
N ALA A 191 -3.76 15.45 5.18
CA ALA A 191 -4.77 15.02 4.22
C ALA A 191 -5.84 14.13 4.87
N VAL A 192 -5.41 13.15 5.68
CA VAL A 192 -6.33 12.29 6.44
C VAL A 192 -7.19 13.11 7.41
N SER A 193 -6.57 14.08 8.14
CA SER A 193 -7.31 14.94 9.07
C SER A 193 -8.35 15.79 8.35
N GLN A 194 -8.03 16.35 7.19
CA GLN A 194 -8.96 17.13 6.39
C GLN A 194 -10.15 16.29 5.92
N VAL A 195 -9.91 15.12 5.31
CA VAL A 195 -10.99 14.26 4.80
C VAL A 195 -11.84 13.68 5.95
N ARG A 196 -11.26 13.34 7.09
CA ARG A 196 -12.02 12.86 8.25
C ARG A 196 -12.97 13.88 8.88
N ARG A 197 -12.77 15.16 8.64
CA ARG A 197 -13.68 16.24 9.09
C ARG A 197 -14.90 16.43 8.19
N LEU A 198 -14.91 15.83 7.00
CA LEU A 198 -16.03 15.91 6.08
C LEU A 198 -17.26 15.24 6.67
N GLN A 199 -18.44 15.73 6.28
CA GLN A 199 -19.72 15.22 6.74
C GLN A 199 -20.13 14.00 5.90
N PHE A 200 -19.70 12.81 6.31
CA PHE A 200 -20.20 11.56 5.73
C PHE A 200 -21.62 11.25 6.23
N PRO A 201 -22.45 10.54 5.44
CA PRO A 201 -23.69 9.97 5.95
C PRO A 201 -23.42 9.09 7.18
N HIS A 202 -24.31 9.12 8.18
CA HIS A 202 -24.10 8.40 9.45
C HIS A 202 -24.00 6.87 9.30
N TRP A 203 -24.48 6.30 8.20
CA TRP A 203 -24.35 4.88 7.86
C TRP A 203 -23.07 4.55 7.09
N ALA A 204 -22.34 5.56 6.59
CA ALA A 204 -21.17 5.35 5.78
C ALA A 204 -20.03 4.72 6.60
N ARG A 205 -19.38 3.73 6.04
CA ARG A 205 -18.18 3.12 6.62
C ARG A 205 -16.95 3.81 6.10
N VAL A 206 -16.10 4.29 6.99
CA VAL A 206 -14.88 5.02 6.63
C VAL A 206 -13.65 4.24 7.08
N LEU A 207 -12.84 3.81 6.12
CA LEU A 207 -11.52 3.24 6.34
C LEU A 207 -10.45 4.30 6.13
N VAL A 208 -9.48 4.33 7.04
CA VAL A 208 -8.39 5.31 7.00
C VAL A 208 -7.07 4.59 7.06
N PHE A 209 -6.23 4.85 6.07
CA PHE A 209 -4.85 4.42 5.97
C PHE A 209 -3.97 5.66 6.07
N GLY A 210 -3.56 5.96 7.31
CA GLY A 210 -2.82 7.16 7.67
C GLY A 210 -1.31 7.04 7.46
N PRO A 211 -0.56 8.05 7.89
CA PRO A 211 0.89 8.02 7.78
C PRO A 211 1.46 6.95 8.72
N ARG A 212 2.17 6.01 8.13
CA ARG A 212 2.88 4.95 8.82
C ARG A 212 4.27 4.79 8.25
N ILE A 213 5.17 4.20 9.02
CA ILE A 213 6.54 3.91 8.63
C ILE A 213 6.81 2.42 8.77
N SER A 214 7.90 1.95 8.20
CA SER A 214 8.30 0.55 8.28
C SER A 214 9.78 0.41 8.63
N ALA A 215 10.14 -0.72 9.18
CA ALA A 215 11.50 -1.08 9.53
C ALA A 215 11.84 -2.49 9.06
N ALA A 216 13.12 -2.78 9.03
CA ALA A 216 13.67 -4.10 8.81
C ALA A 216 14.53 -4.51 10.00
N ALA A 217 14.61 -5.82 10.29
CA ALA A 217 15.47 -6.36 11.33
C ALA A 217 16.06 -7.70 10.89
N MET A 218 17.32 -7.92 11.23
CA MET A 218 18.04 -9.16 10.92
C MET A 218 18.74 -9.68 12.16
N ASP A 219 18.59 -10.98 12.41
CA ASP A 219 19.37 -11.65 13.46
C ASP A 219 20.81 -11.91 13.01
N ALA A 220 21.71 -12.08 13.99
CA ALA A 220 23.13 -12.29 13.73
C ALA A 220 23.39 -13.49 12.78
N GLN A 221 22.61 -14.56 12.91
CA GLN A 221 22.81 -15.76 12.09
C GLN A 221 22.48 -15.53 10.61
N ALA A 222 21.53 -14.64 10.30
CA ALA A 222 21.11 -14.38 8.92
C ALA A 222 22.18 -13.62 8.11
N TRP A 223 23.07 -12.87 8.75
CA TRP A 223 24.05 -12.04 8.04
C TRP A 223 25.53 -12.37 8.36
N ALA A 224 25.77 -13.39 9.18
CA ALA A 224 27.12 -13.88 9.46
C ALA A 224 27.77 -14.54 8.23
N ASP A 225 27.00 -15.28 7.43
CA ASP A 225 27.50 -15.92 6.20
C ASP A 225 27.55 -14.91 5.04
N PRO A 226 28.68 -14.73 4.35
CA PRO A 226 28.86 -13.74 3.29
C PRO A 226 27.92 -13.92 2.09
N GLU A 227 27.62 -15.17 1.68
CA GLU A 227 26.76 -15.42 0.53
C GLU A 227 25.30 -15.11 0.86
N GLU A 228 24.84 -15.53 2.04
CA GLU A 228 23.51 -15.20 2.54
C GLU A 228 23.38 -13.69 2.76
N ARG A 229 24.36 -13.03 3.36
CA ARG A 229 24.44 -11.59 3.59
C ARG A 229 24.27 -10.81 2.29
N SER A 230 25.00 -11.15 1.24
CA SER A 230 24.88 -10.53 -0.08
C SER A 230 23.47 -10.73 -0.66
N SER A 231 22.84 -11.90 -0.49
CA SER A 231 21.46 -12.14 -0.90
C SER A 231 20.45 -11.27 -0.14
N TRP A 232 20.64 -11.10 1.17
CA TRP A 232 19.81 -10.22 1.97
C TRP A 232 19.96 -8.76 1.57
N CYS A 233 21.19 -8.30 1.33
CA CYS A 233 21.45 -6.92 0.88
C CYS A 233 20.71 -6.61 -0.43
N ARG A 234 20.67 -7.52 -1.40
CA ARG A 234 19.90 -7.36 -2.63
C ARG A 234 18.39 -7.27 -2.37
N ARG A 235 17.85 -8.05 -1.41
CA ARG A 235 16.43 -7.98 -1.04
C ARG A 235 16.09 -6.65 -0.36
N ILE A 236 16.95 -6.19 0.55
CA ILE A 236 16.80 -4.89 1.24
C ILE A 236 16.86 -3.75 0.21
N ALA A 237 17.82 -3.80 -0.71
CA ALA A 237 17.94 -2.80 -1.76
C ALA A 237 16.65 -2.68 -2.58
N ARG A 238 16.02 -3.79 -2.98
CA ARG A 238 14.73 -3.79 -3.68
C ARG A 238 13.60 -3.18 -2.85
N ASP A 239 13.51 -3.53 -1.56
CA ASP A 239 12.49 -2.96 -0.67
C ASP A 239 12.70 -1.45 -0.46
N VAL A 240 13.94 -0.94 -0.54
CA VAL A 240 14.24 0.50 -0.50
C VAL A 240 13.96 1.19 -1.83
N TRP A 241 14.27 0.54 -2.96
CA TRP A 241 14.13 1.15 -4.30
C TRP A 241 12.70 1.29 -4.74
N GLN A 242 11.85 0.35 -4.37
CA GLN A 242 10.45 0.36 -4.78
C GLN A 242 9.76 1.64 -4.28
N PHE A 243 9.06 2.33 -5.19
CA PHE A 243 8.39 3.61 -4.95
C PHE A 243 9.32 4.69 -4.38
N ASP A 244 10.60 4.63 -4.69
CA ASP A 244 11.61 5.59 -4.24
C ASP A 244 11.65 5.78 -2.71
N GLN A 245 11.35 4.69 -1.97
CA GLN A 245 11.20 4.63 -0.51
C GLN A 245 10.05 5.50 0.04
N GLN A 246 9.10 5.92 -0.77
CA GLN A 246 8.00 6.79 -0.35
C GLN A 246 6.76 6.03 0.16
N ALA A 247 6.69 4.71 -0.05
CA ALA A 247 5.59 3.91 0.45
C ALA A 247 5.69 3.73 1.98
N CYS A 248 4.52 3.65 2.66
CA CYS A 248 4.46 3.35 4.09
C CYS A 248 5.11 1.99 4.44
N SER A 249 5.15 1.06 3.48
CA SER A 249 5.81 -0.23 3.59
C SER A 249 7.31 -0.21 3.28
N SER A 250 7.90 0.92 2.87
CA SER A 250 9.33 1.05 2.62
C SER A 250 10.11 1.12 3.93
N PRO A 251 11.19 0.31 4.10
CA PRO A 251 11.98 0.34 5.32
C PRO A 251 12.75 1.66 5.44
N GLN A 252 12.60 2.35 6.57
CA GLN A 252 13.34 3.57 6.91
C GLN A 252 14.58 3.25 7.77
N ALA A 253 14.53 2.13 8.49
CA ALA A 253 15.63 1.61 9.30
C ALA A 253 15.82 0.12 9.06
N LEU A 254 17.06 -0.32 9.21
CA LEU A 254 17.46 -1.72 9.31
C LEU A 254 18.21 -1.93 10.62
N PHE A 255 17.73 -2.80 11.48
CA PHE A 255 18.36 -3.18 12.74
C PHE A 255 19.11 -4.49 12.54
N LEU A 256 20.42 -4.48 12.80
CA LEU A 256 21.30 -5.63 12.73
C LEU A 256 21.67 -6.10 14.13
N GLU A 257 21.25 -7.28 14.50
CA GLU A 257 21.67 -7.87 15.77
C GLU A 257 23.14 -8.25 15.73
N ARG A 258 23.87 -7.85 16.76
CA ARG A 258 25.29 -8.16 16.92
C ARG A 258 25.51 -9.65 17.16
N GLY A 259 26.57 -10.21 16.61
CA GLY A 259 26.94 -11.59 16.82
C GLY A 259 28.40 -11.87 16.49
N ASP A 260 28.86 -13.05 16.87
CA ASP A 260 30.21 -13.49 16.56
C ASP A 260 30.41 -13.64 15.04
N GLY A 261 31.50 -13.11 14.52
CA GLY A 261 31.78 -13.10 13.08
C GLY A 261 31.00 -12.10 12.26
N CYS A 262 30.21 -11.22 12.90
CA CYS A 262 29.42 -10.18 12.24
C CYS A 262 30.17 -8.85 12.24
N ASP A 263 30.62 -8.37 11.07
CA ASP A 263 31.17 -7.02 10.89
C ASP A 263 30.21 -6.13 10.13
N ALA A 264 29.69 -5.10 10.80
CA ALA A 264 28.76 -4.17 10.21
C ALA A 264 29.35 -3.35 9.05
N ASN A 265 30.67 -3.17 9.00
CA ASN A 265 31.29 -2.48 7.87
C ASN A 265 31.27 -3.40 6.63
N GLU A 266 31.55 -4.69 6.78
CA GLU A 266 31.41 -5.64 5.67
C GLU A 266 29.96 -5.73 5.18
N PHE A 267 28.99 -5.75 6.09
CA PHE A 267 27.57 -5.70 5.73
C PHE A 267 27.23 -4.46 4.90
N VAL A 268 27.72 -3.31 5.32
CA VAL A 268 27.45 -2.04 4.60
C VAL A 268 28.15 -2.04 3.24
N GLU A 269 29.33 -2.62 3.07
CA GLU A 269 29.96 -2.72 1.73
C GLU A 269 29.13 -3.62 0.79
N ASP A 270 28.59 -4.76 1.26
CA ASP A 270 27.67 -5.59 0.48
C ASP A 270 26.36 -4.86 0.15
N LEU A 271 25.81 -4.11 1.11
CA LEU A 271 24.60 -3.32 0.92
C LEU A 271 24.82 -2.17 -0.08
N LYS A 272 25.96 -1.50 0.00
CA LYS A 272 26.38 -0.48 -0.95
C LYS A 272 26.47 -1.04 -2.36
N ALA A 273 27.10 -2.21 -2.54
CA ALA A 273 27.16 -2.87 -3.84
C ALA A 273 25.75 -3.17 -4.40
N ALA A 274 24.83 -3.64 -3.55
CA ALA A 274 23.44 -3.87 -3.93
C ALA A 274 22.70 -2.56 -4.28
N PHE A 275 22.95 -1.47 -3.56
CA PHE A 275 22.39 -0.15 -3.86
C PHE A 275 22.92 0.42 -5.17
N GLU A 276 24.21 0.24 -5.45
CA GLU A 276 24.81 0.65 -6.73
C GLU A 276 24.28 -0.18 -7.91
N GLU A 277 23.98 -1.46 -7.70
CA GLU A 277 23.35 -2.32 -8.70
C GLU A 277 21.92 -1.84 -9.02
N GLU A 278 21.08 -1.62 -7.98
CA GLU A 278 19.73 -1.11 -8.18
C GLU A 278 19.74 0.28 -8.82
N ASN A 279 20.67 1.15 -8.46
CA ASN A 279 20.80 2.48 -9.07
C ASN A 279 21.17 2.44 -10.56
N ARG A 280 21.96 1.44 -10.99
CA ARG A 280 22.26 1.24 -12.41
C ARG A 280 21.05 0.75 -13.20
N HIS A 281 20.22 -0.11 -12.61
CA HIS A 281 19.02 -0.65 -13.25
C HIS A 281 17.84 0.31 -13.22
N HIS A 282 17.72 1.05 -12.13
CA HIS A 282 16.61 1.98 -11.86
C HIS A 282 17.13 3.35 -11.40
N PRO A 283 17.85 4.08 -12.29
CA PRO A 283 18.36 5.41 -11.96
C PRO A 283 17.20 6.37 -11.70
N ARG A 284 17.38 7.25 -10.72
CA ARG A 284 16.41 8.31 -10.46
C ARG A 284 16.49 9.35 -11.58
N GLN A 285 15.36 9.69 -12.17
CA GLN A 285 15.29 10.68 -13.26
C GLN A 285 15.24 12.10 -12.70
N GLN A 286 14.46 12.33 -11.65
CA GLN A 286 14.31 13.62 -11.00
C GLN A 286 14.18 13.45 -9.50
N ILE A 287 14.60 14.44 -8.75
CA ILE A 287 14.43 14.52 -7.30
C ILE A 287 13.96 15.93 -6.95
N GLU A 288 12.97 16.00 -6.09
CA GLU A 288 12.48 17.30 -5.62
C GLU A 288 13.56 18.03 -4.81
N PRO A 289 13.68 19.37 -4.98
CA PRO A 289 14.68 20.17 -4.26
C PRO A 289 14.56 20.04 -2.73
N GLY A 290 13.35 19.93 -2.21
CA GLY A 290 13.10 19.73 -0.78
C GLY A 290 13.66 18.39 -0.27
N LEU A 291 13.46 17.31 -1.02
CA LEU A 291 14.01 15.99 -0.69
C LEU A 291 15.54 15.97 -0.78
N THR A 292 16.11 16.61 -1.81
CA THR A 292 17.57 16.77 -1.93
C THR A 292 18.15 17.46 -0.70
N SER A 293 17.53 18.55 -0.28
CA SER A 293 17.97 19.31 0.91
C SER A 293 17.87 18.46 2.18
N ALA A 294 16.79 17.70 2.35
CA ALA A 294 16.60 16.79 3.48
C ALA A 294 17.68 15.70 3.53
N ILE A 295 18.00 15.09 2.38
CA ILE A 295 19.06 14.07 2.27
C ILE A 295 20.42 14.66 2.64
N CYS A 296 20.76 15.84 2.13
CA CYS A 296 22.03 16.51 2.46
C CYS A 296 22.11 16.85 3.95
N LEU A 297 21.01 17.35 4.52
CA LEU A 297 20.94 17.69 5.93
C LEU A 297 21.12 16.47 6.84
N VAL A 298 20.43 15.36 6.55
CA VAL A 298 20.55 14.15 7.35
C VAL A 298 21.94 13.54 7.27
N ARG A 299 22.60 13.56 6.10
CA ARG A 299 24.00 13.13 5.94
C ARG A 299 24.94 13.92 6.87
N ALA A 300 24.79 15.25 6.88
CA ALA A 300 25.62 16.14 7.68
C ALA A 300 25.33 15.98 9.19
N SER A 301 24.06 16.01 9.60
CA SER A 301 23.69 15.87 11.01
C SER A 301 24.10 14.52 11.57
N TRP A 302 23.94 13.42 10.80
CA TRP A 302 24.35 12.09 11.21
C TRP A 302 25.82 11.98 11.56
N LEU A 303 26.70 12.56 10.74
CA LEU A 303 28.14 12.56 10.97
C LEU A 303 28.57 13.45 12.14
N LEU A 304 27.76 14.49 12.48
CA LEU A 304 28.04 15.38 13.60
C LEU A 304 27.50 14.86 14.93
N GLU A 305 26.55 13.93 14.90
CA GLU A 305 25.89 13.41 16.11
C GLU A 305 26.83 12.52 16.95
N SER A 306 27.69 11.72 16.30
CA SER A 306 28.62 10.82 16.96
C SER A 306 29.84 10.48 16.12
N ASP A 307 31.02 10.42 16.69
CA ASP A 307 32.26 9.98 16.04
C ASP A 307 32.20 8.51 15.57
N LYS A 308 31.27 7.73 16.10
CA LYS A 308 31.02 6.34 15.69
C LYS A 308 30.11 6.25 14.47
N ASN A 309 29.36 7.29 14.16
CA ASN A 309 28.45 7.34 13.03
C ASN A 309 29.23 7.42 11.70
N ARG A 310 28.74 6.68 10.70
CA ARG A 310 29.30 6.68 9.35
C ARG A 310 28.18 6.89 8.35
N ALA A 311 28.49 7.54 7.24
CA ALA A 311 27.56 7.75 6.13
C ALA A 311 28.22 7.35 4.81
N PHE A 312 27.50 6.58 4.00
CA PHE A 312 27.94 6.09 2.69
C PHE A 312 26.96 6.59 1.63
N PHE A 313 27.47 7.26 0.63
CA PHE A 313 26.65 7.84 -0.43
C PHE A 313 27.52 8.23 -1.64
N PRO A 314 26.96 8.27 -2.86
CA PRO A 314 27.62 8.86 -4.03
C PRO A 314 27.67 10.39 -3.92
N ALA A 315 28.38 11.03 -4.87
CA ALA A 315 28.42 12.49 -4.96
C ALA A 315 27.02 13.14 -5.18
N THR A 316 26.11 12.35 -5.71
CA THR A 316 24.69 12.71 -5.97
C THR A 316 23.80 12.31 -4.81
N PRO A 317 22.54 12.78 -4.73
CA PRO A 317 21.57 12.34 -3.72
C PRO A 317 20.84 11.03 -4.09
N ASP A 318 21.41 10.19 -4.95
CA ASP A 318 20.73 9.00 -5.47
C ASP A 318 20.39 7.98 -4.40
N TRP A 319 21.27 7.77 -3.45
CA TRP A 319 21.04 6.91 -2.29
C TRP A 319 21.93 7.28 -1.10
N THR A 320 21.55 6.84 0.08
CA THR A 320 22.30 7.08 1.33
C THR A 320 22.15 5.88 2.28
N ILE A 321 23.25 5.42 2.84
CA ILE A 321 23.30 4.46 3.95
C ILE A 321 23.92 5.17 5.15
N LEU A 322 23.20 5.22 6.27
CA LEU A 322 23.66 5.79 7.54
C LEU A 322 23.92 4.64 8.50
N LEU A 323 25.15 4.45 8.97
CA LEU A 323 25.52 3.39 9.92
C LEU A 323 25.78 3.97 11.29
N GLY A 324 25.18 3.37 12.32
CA GLY A 324 25.38 3.73 13.73
C GLY A 324 24.84 2.67 14.68
N GLU A 325 24.78 2.99 15.96
CA GLU A 325 24.26 2.11 17.01
C GLU A 325 22.95 2.70 17.58
N GLY A 326 22.14 1.89 18.25
CA GLY A 326 20.94 2.30 18.98
C GLY A 326 19.67 1.64 18.52
N VAL A 327 18.68 1.66 19.38
CA VAL A 327 17.39 0.95 19.24
C VAL A 327 16.24 1.84 18.73
N GLU A 328 16.47 3.14 18.64
CA GLU A 328 15.41 4.11 18.29
C GLU A 328 15.17 4.16 16.78
N MET A 329 13.92 4.31 16.38
CA MET A 329 13.57 4.57 14.98
C MET A 329 14.09 5.96 14.57
N PRO A 330 14.77 6.06 13.42
CA PRO A 330 15.16 7.37 12.89
C PRO A 330 13.94 8.13 12.38
N VAL A 331 14.07 9.44 12.33
CA VAL A 331 13.11 10.28 11.59
C VAL A 331 13.21 9.91 10.09
N PRO A 332 12.11 9.54 9.44
CA PRO A 332 12.11 9.13 8.05
C PRO A 332 12.58 10.26 7.12
N THR A 333 13.63 9.99 6.35
CA THR A 333 14.10 10.93 5.30
C THR A 333 13.51 10.59 3.96
N GLN A 334 13.25 9.29 3.71
CA GLN A 334 12.83 8.75 2.40
C GLN A 334 13.94 8.91 1.33
N GLY A 335 13.57 8.78 0.05
CA GLY A 335 14.50 9.05 -1.05
C GLY A 335 15.73 8.14 -1.05
N ARG A 336 15.53 6.83 -0.83
CA ARG A 336 16.58 5.80 -0.80
C ARG A 336 17.63 6.08 0.29
N THR A 337 17.16 6.61 1.43
CA THR A 337 17.99 6.84 2.62
C THR A 337 17.66 5.80 3.68
N LEU A 338 18.54 4.84 3.89
CA LEU A 338 18.37 3.76 4.87
C LEU A 338 19.31 3.97 6.06
N THR A 339 18.74 4.01 7.26
CA THR A 339 19.53 4.02 8.51
C THR A 339 19.75 2.60 8.98
N VAL A 340 21.01 2.16 9.06
CA VAL A 340 21.42 0.87 9.60
C VAL A 340 21.90 1.06 11.03
N ARG A 341 21.30 0.34 11.96
CA ARG A 341 21.64 0.39 13.39
C ARG A 341 22.06 -0.97 13.89
N VAL A 342 23.24 -1.05 14.49
CA VAL A 342 23.72 -2.26 15.16
C VAL A 342 23.19 -2.27 16.58
N VAL A 343 22.57 -3.38 16.99
CA VAL A 343 21.93 -3.57 18.28
C VAL A 343 22.38 -4.87 18.94
N ASP A 344 22.30 -4.94 20.25
CA ASP A 344 22.68 -6.15 20.96
C ASP A 344 21.55 -7.19 20.97
N ASP A 345 20.29 -6.75 21.01
CA ASP A 345 19.10 -7.61 20.99
C ASP A 345 17.98 -6.95 20.19
N LEU A 346 17.35 -7.70 19.27
CA LEU A 346 16.19 -7.24 18.50
C LEU A 346 14.95 -7.03 19.35
N PHE A 347 14.83 -7.70 20.49
CA PHE A 347 13.70 -7.47 21.39
C PHE A 347 13.70 -6.06 21.99
N ASP A 348 14.88 -5.50 22.26
CA ASP A 348 15.01 -4.12 22.76
C ASP A 348 14.52 -3.10 21.73
N VAL A 349 14.74 -3.37 20.44
CA VAL A 349 14.22 -2.56 19.33
C VAL A 349 12.70 -2.66 19.26
N ILE A 350 12.18 -3.90 19.25
CA ILE A 350 10.75 -4.17 19.12
C ILE A 350 9.97 -3.56 20.30
N ALA A 351 10.55 -3.52 21.50
CA ALA A 351 9.94 -2.89 22.66
C ALA A 351 9.76 -1.37 22.52
N LYS A 352 10.46 -0.73 21.56
CA LYS A 352 10.31 0.70 21.24
C LYS A 352 9.30 0.99 20.13
N PHE A 353 8.82 -0.04 19.44
CA PHE A 353 7.81 0.12 18.40
C PHE A 353 6.46 0.47 18.99
N ASP A 354 5.64 1.12 18.20
CA ASP A 354 4.26 1.47 18.51
C ASP A 354 3.37 1.35 17.26
N GLY A 355 2.12 1.75 17.39
CA GLY A 355 1.17 1.71 16.30
C GLY A 355 1.49 2.63 15.10
N THR A 356 2.59 3.37 15.10
CA THR A 356 3.06 4.11 13.92
C THR A 356 3.87 3.23 12.98
N LEU A 357 4.38 2.07 13.46
CA LEU A 357 5.09 1.11 12.62
C LEU A 357 4.09 0.17 11.90
N GLN A 358 4.05 0.24 10.58
CA GLN A 358 3.19 -0.60 9.76
C GLN A 358 3.74 -2.00 9.56
N THR A 359 4.95 -2.07 8.97
CA THR A 359 5.55 -3.32 8.52
C THR A 359 6.93 -3.51 9.15
N LEU A 360 7.17 -4.70 9.68
CA LEU A 360 8.49 -5.17 10.05
C LEU A 360 8.94 -6.25 9.07
N GLY A 361 9.99 -5.96 8.29
CA GLY A 361 10.67 -6.93 7.45
C GLY A 361 11.67 -7.75 8.28
N LEU A 362 11.50 -9.07 8.36
CA LEU A 362 12.40 -9.94 9.12
C LEU A 362 13.35 -10.72 8.21
N GLY A 363 14.63 -10.68 8.54
CA GLY A 363 15.68 -11.55 8.06
C GLY A 363 16.20 -12.40 9.23
N VAL A 364 15.44 -13.42 9.63
CA VAL A 364 15.75 -14.30 10.75
C VAL A 364 15.89 -15.73 10.25
N ARG A 365 16.92 -16.43 10.72
CA ARG A 365 17.22 -17.78 10.26
C ARG A 365 16.49 -18.85 11.09
N ASP A 366 16.42 -18.66 12.40
CA ASP A 366 15.72 -19.55 13.32
C ASP A 366 14.20 -19.29 13.31
N PRO A 367 13.36 -20.28 12.90
CA PRO A 367 11.91 -20.11 12.86
C PRO A 367 11.27 -19.85 14.23
N GLU A 368 11.82 -20.38 15.32
CA GLU A 368 11.27 -20.17 16.67
C GLU A 368 11.54 -18.72 17.13
N LYS A 369 12.75 -18.22 16.84
CA LYS A 369 13.08 -16.83 17.10
C LYS A 369 12.23 -15.90 16.24
N GLU A 370 12.06 -16.20 14.93
CA GLU A 370 11.21 -15.42 14.02
C GLU A 370 9.77 -15.31 14.58
N GLU A 371 9.18 -16.43 15.00
CA GLU A 371 7.82 -16.42 15.56
C GLU A 371 7.74 -15.63 16.88
N THR A 372 8.75 -15.71 17.72
CA THR A 372 8.80 -15.00 18.99
C THR A 372 8.91 -13.49 18.77
N LEU A 373 9.77 -13.06 17.84
CA LEU A 373 9.91 -11.67 17.43
C LEU A 373 8.61 -11.15 16.79
N ALA A 374 7.96 -11.97 15.95
CA ALA A 374 6.69 -11.60 15.32
C ALA A 374 5.58 -11.39 16.36
N LYS A 375 5.49 -12.26 17.38
CA LYS A 375 4.54 -12.09 18.49
C LYS A 375 4.83 -10.82 19.31
N ALA A 376 6.10 -10.54 19.57
CA ALA A 376 6.50 -9.32 20.28
C ALA A 376 6.14 -8.08 19.47
N ALA A 377 6.46 -8.06 18.18
CA ALA A 377 6.16 -6.95 17.27
C ALA A 377 4.65 -6.68 17.17
N GLY A 378 3.84 -7.73 17.03
CA GLY A 378 2.38 -7.59 17.03
C GLY A 378 1.83 -7.00 18.33
N ARG A 379 2.41 -7.34 19.49
CA ARG A 379 2.03 -6.74 20.78
C ARG A 379 2.43 -5.26 20.88
N SER A 380 3.50 -4.87 20.22
CA SER A 380 3.96 -3.46 20.15
C SER A 380 3.17 -2.62 19.14
N GLY A 381 2.21 -3.21 18.42
CA GLY A 381 1.34 -2.48 17.49
C GLY A 381 1.77 -2.53 16.03
N VAL A 382 2.71 -3.40 15.67
CA VAL A 382 3.09 -3.66 14.27
C VAL A 382 2.00 -4.49 13.59
N ASP A 383 1.46 -4.01 12.47
CA ASP A 383 0.34 -4.66 11.80
C ASP A 383 0.76 -5.75 10.80
N ARG A 384 1.97 -5.66 10.27
CA ARG A 384 2.48 -6.60 9.26
C ARG A 384 3.90 -7.05 9.59
N ILE A 385 4.10 -8.35 9.62
CA ILE A 385 5.41 -8.97 9.73
C ILE A 385 5.64 -9.81 8.46
N VAL A 386 6.70 -9.53 7.74
CA VAL A 386 6.98 -10.16 6.44
C VAL A 386 8.47 -10.49 6.31
N LYS A 387 8.82 -11.35 5.37
CA LYS A 387 10.23 -11.56 5.04
C LYS A 387 10.81 -10.38 4.26
N LEU A 388 12.06 -10.03 4.52
CA LEU A 388 12.81 -9.05 3.72
C LEU A 388 12.77 -9.40 2.23
N GLY A 389 12.63 -8.38 1.38
CA GLY A 389 12.39 -8.49 -0.05
C GLY A 389 10.91 -8.67 -0.42
N ARG A 390 10.00 -8.61 0.56
CA ARG A 390 8.56 -8.74 0.35
C ARG A 390 7.74 -7.64 1.05
N MET A 391 8.38 -6.54 1.44
CA MET A 391 7.73 -5.50 2.23
C MET A 391 6.61 -4.79 1.48
N HIS A 392 6.67 -4.74 0.14
CA HIS A 392 5.67 -4.09 -0.71
C HIS A 392 4.56 -5.01 -1.23
N VAL A 393 4.53 -6.27 -0.84
CA VAL A 393 3.47 -7.18 -1.29
C VAL A 393 2.14 -6.75 -0.65
N PHE A 394 1.29 -6.12 -1.47
CA PHE A 394 -0.04 -5.69 -1.04
C PHE A 394 -0.96 -6.91 -0.87
N SER A 395 -1.48 -7.06 0.32
CA SER A 395 -2.37 -8.18 0.68
C SER A 395 -3.30 -7.73 1.82
N SER A 396 -4.38 -8.45 2.04
CA SER A 396 -5.20 -8.23 3.22
C SER A 396 -4.80 -9.22 4.34
N PRO A 397 -4.83 -8.80 5.63
CA PRO A 397 -5.13 -7.46 6.09
C PRO A 397 -4.01 -6.46 5.72
N TRP A 398 -4.36 -5.17 5.62
CA TRP A 398 -3.44 -4.06 5.45
C TRP A 398 -3.67 -3.06 6.59
N ASP A 399 -2.63 -2.59 7.23
CA ASP A 399 -2.74 -1.76 8.45
C ASP A 399 -3.69 -2.38 9.50
N GLY A 400 -3.58 -3.69 9.72
CA GLY A 400 -4.42 -4.42 10.66
C GLY A 400 -5.90 -4.57 10.25
N THR A 401 -6.28 -4.11 9.04
CA THR A 401 -7.66 -4.05 8.59
C THR A 401 -7.89 -4.87 7.32
N GLU A 402 -8.97 -5.64 7.29
CA GLU A 402 -9.45 -6.29 6.07
C GLU A 402 -9.86 -5.23 5.03
N LEU A 403 -9.64 -5.52 3.74
CA LEU A 403 -9.83 -4.53 2.68
C LEU A 403 -11.19 -4.64 1.97
N ILE A 404 -11.76 -5.85 1.90
CA ILE A 404 -13.01 -6.14 1.19
C ILE A 404 -14.17 -6.22 2.15
N ARG A 405 -14.01 -6.92 3.28
CA ARG A 405 -15.07 -7.12 4.25
C ARG A 405 -15.71 -5.84 4.79
N PRO A 406 -14.98 -4.79 5.11
CA PRO A 406 -15.58 -3.53 5.51
C PRO A 406 -16.43 -2.87 4.41
N MET A 407 -16.20 -3.23 3.13
CA MET A 407 -16.92 -2.67 1.98
C MET A 407 -18.18 -3.46 1.60
N VAL A 408 -18.59 -4.43 2.42
CA VAL A 408 -19.84 -5.18 2.22
C VAL A 408 -20.68 -5.19 3.49
N ARG A 409 -22.00 -5.39 3.32
CA ARG A 409 -22.95 -5.61 4.39
C ARG A 409 -23.33 -7.09 4.44
N LEU A 410 -23.26 -7.71 5.60
CA LEU A 410 -23.87 -9.01 5.79
C LEU A 410 -25.33 -8.83 6.14
N VAL A 411 -26.21 -9.34 5.29
CA VAL A 411 -27.65 -9.34 5.53
C VAL A 411 -28.04 -10.72 6.07
N ARG A 412 -28.73 -10.71 7.18
CA ARG A 412 -29.25 -11.91 7.83
C ARG A 412 -30.73 -12.06 7.54
N HIS A 413 -31.11 -13.19 6.95
CA HIS A 413 -32.49 -13.55 6.68
C HIS A 413 -32.88 -14.74 7.57
N VAL A 414 -33.76 -14.50 8.53
CA VAL A 414 -34.34 -15.54 9.37
C VAL A 414 -35.59 -16.06 8.68
N THR A 415 -35.55 -17.32 8.24
CA THR A 415 -36.75 -17.98 7.69
C THR A 415 -37.59 -18.49 8.84
N SER A 416 -38.89 -18.17 8.83
CA SER A 416 -39.85 -18.79 9.75
C SER A 416 -39.83 -20.29 9.50
N GLN A 417 -39.43 -21.07 10.51
CA GLN A 417 -39.76 -22.49 10.49
C GLN A 417 -41.24 -22.61 10.72
N THR A 418 -41.97 -23.12 9.74
CA THR A 418 -43.27 -23.73 9.94
C THR A 418 -43.12 -24.97 10.80
#